data_bfcb05616b52f700708584a68519a2f0
#
_entry.id   bfcb05616b52f700708584a68519a2f0
#
_cell.length_a   1.000
_cell.length_b   1.000
_cell.length_c   1.000
_cell.angle_alpha   90.00
_cell.angle_beta   90.00
_cell.angle_gamma   90.00
#
_symmetry.space_group_name_H-M   'P 1'
#
loop_
_entity.id
_entity.type
_entity.pdbx_description
1 polymer ?
#
loop_
_entity_poly.entity_id
_entity_poly.type
_entity_poly.pdbx_seq_one_letter_code
_entity_poly.pdbx_strand_id
1 'polypeptide(L)'
;MLEAHQLSKEVSSPEGTLTILKDVSFSVDAGETVAVVGPSGAGKSTLLALLAGLDLPTRGHVDLNGANLSDLDEDGRALVRAESVGFVFQSFHLVPSLNALENVMLPLELAGHGDARKAARAIIDKVGLADRWSHYPAQLSGGEKQRVAIARAFATEPAVLFADEPTGNLDSRTGANIMALMFELNRNSSTTLVLVTHDNSLAERCDRILALDIGSLVSDARTAA
;
A
#
# COMPACT_ATOMS: atom_id res chain seq x y z
N MET A 1 15.97 0.11 0.86
CA MET A 1 14.76 0.95 0.72
C MET A 1 13.79 0.73 1.88
N LEU A 2 13.36 -0.50 2.11
CA LEU A 2 12.50 -0.91 3.21
C LEU A 2 13.12 -2.12 3.90
N GLU A 3 13.31 -2.08 5.22
CA GLU A 3 13.91 -3.17 5.97
C GLU A 3 13.08 -3.49 7.21
N ALA A 4 12.80 -4.76 7.40
CA ALA A 4 12.11 -5.32 8.55
C ALA A 4 13.11 -6.10 9.40
N HIS A 5 13.30 -5.70 10.65
CA HIS A 5 14.29 -6.30 11.55
C HIS A 5 13.58 -6.98 12.72
N GLN A 6 13.53 -8.32 12.72
CA GLN A 6 13.01 -9.17 13.81
C GLN A 6 11.63 -8.71 14.32
N LEU A 7 10.75 -8.35 13.38
CA LEU A 7 9.42 -7.82 13.72
C LEU A 7 8.58 -8.85 14.44
N SER A 8 8.13 -8.50 15.63
CA SER A 8 7.12 -9.26 16.37
C SER A 8 5.99 -8.33 16.78
N LYS A 9 4.75 -8.82 16.68
CA LYS A 9 3.56 -8.10 17.12
C LYS A 9 2.72 -9.00 18.02
N GLU A 10 2.53 -8.53 19.24
CA GLU A 10 1.70 -9.17 20.25
C GLU A 10 0.57 -8.21 20.65
N VAL A 11 -0.62 -8.72 20.84
CA VAL A 11 -1.77 -7.97 21.34
C VAL A 11 -2.35 -8.67 22.56
N SER A 12 -2.72 -7.89 23.57
CA SER A 12 -3.39 -8.40 24.77
C SER A 12 -4.85 -8.67 24.46
N SER A 13 -5.34 -9.85 24.80
CA SER A 13 -6.75 -10.22 24.76
C SER A 13 -7.22 -10.69 26.13
N PRO A 14 -8.53 -10.75 26.41
CA PRO A 14 -9.06 -11.29 27.66
C PRO A 14 -8.63 -12.75 27.92
N GLU A 15 -8.28 -13.49 26.88
CA GLU A 15 -7.87 -14.89 26.92
C GLU A 15 -6.34 -15.08 27.03
N GLY A 16 -5.57 -13.98 27.02
CA GLY A 16 -4.10 -13.99 27.07
C GLY A 16 -3.45 -13.14 25.99
N THR A 17 -2.16 -13.35 25.77
CA THR A 17 -1.39 -12.66 24.73
C THR A 17 -1.51 -13.44 23.41
N LEU A 18 -1.98 -12.75 22.36
CA LEU A 18 -2.02 -13.29 21.00
C LEU A 18 -0.81 -12.74 20.22
N THR A 19 0.04 -13.64 19.75
CA THR A 19 1.14 -13.29 18.82
C THR A 19 0.62 -13.27 17.39
N ILE A 20 0.65 -12.12 16.74
CA ILE A 20 0.21 -11.92 15.34
C ILE A 20 1.39 -12.09 14.37
N LEU A 21 2.56 -11.56 14.73
CA LEU A 21 3.80 -11.73 13.97
C LEU A 21 4.92 -12.17 14.90
N LYS A 22 5.81 -13.02 14.39
CA LYS A 22 6.90 -13.63 15.15
C LYS A 22 8.20 -13.60 14.35
N ASP A 23 9.14 -12.75 14.77
CA ASP A 23 10.51 -12.68 14.27
C ASP A 23 10.63 -12.58 12.73
N VAL A 24 9.87 -11.70 12.13
CA VAL A 24 9.85 -11.49 10.67
C VAL A 24 10.97 -10.54 10.29
N SER A 25 11.89 -10.99 9.41
CA SER A 25 13.00 -10.17 8.90
C SER A 25 13.14 -10.34 7.39
N PHE A 26 13.23 -9.22 6.67
CA PHE A 26 13.53 -9.15 5.24
C PHE A 26 13.86 -7.70 4.84
N SER A 27 14.42 -7.54 3.64
CA SER A 27 14.63 -6.22 3.03
C SER A 27 13.95 -6.16 1.66
N VAL A 28 13.60 -4.97 1.20
CA VAL A 28 13.07 -4.70 -0.14
C VAL A 28 13.91 -3.60 -0.77
N ASP A 29 14.41 -3.84 -1.97
CA ASP A 29 15.22 -2.88 -2.72
C ASP A 29 14.36 -1.76 -3.34
N ALA A 30 14.99 -0.62 -3.67
CA ALA A 30 14.29 0.45 -4.36
C ALA A 30 13.81 0.00 -5.74
N GLY A 31 12.53 0.25 -6.05
CA GLY A 31 11.89 -0.15 -7.30
C GLY A 31 11.51 -1.64 -7.39
N GLU A 32 11.85 -2.47 -6.37
CA GLU A 32 11.45 -3.88 -6.32
C GLU A 32 9.94 -4.01 -6.11
N THR A 33 9.33 -4.99 -6.75
CA THR A 33 7.93 -5.38 -6.50
C THR A 33 7.88 -6.66 -5.69
N VAL A 34 7.25 -6.62 -4.52
CA VAL A 34 7.19 -7.75 -3.59
C VAL A 34 5.73 -8.09 -3.29
N ALA A 35 5.35 -9.36 -3.49
CA ALA A 35 4.06 -9.88 -3.06
C ALA A 35 4.19 -10.52 -1.67
N VAL A 36 3.25 -10.21 -0.79
CA VAL A 36 3.08 -10.88 0.51
C VAL A 36 1.84 -11.77 0.42
N VAL A 37 2.05 -13.08 0.50
CA VAL A 37 1.00 -14.10 0.38
C VAL A 37 0.86 -14.90 1.68
N GLY A 38 -0.25 -15.62 1.83
CA GLY A 38 -0.51 -16.49 2.98
C GLY A 38 -2.00 -16.61 3.28
N PRO A 39 -2.41 -17.55 4.13
CA PRO A 39 -3.81 -17.74 4.51
C PRO A 39 -4.40 -16.52 5.21
N SER A 40 -5.74 -16.48 5.30
CA SER A 40 -6.41 -15.45 6.12
C SER A 40 -5.97 -15.60 7.59
N GLY A 41 -5.69 -14.47 8.24
CA GLY A 41 -5.17 -14.47 9.62
C GLY A 41 -3.67 -14.72 9.76
N ALA A 42 -2.92 -14.90 8.67
CA ALA A 42 -1.44 -15.08 8.73
C ALA A 42 -0.66 -13.83 9.17
N GLY A 43 -1.32 -12.68 9.38
CA GLY A 43 -0.66 -11.44 9.82
C GLY A 43 -0.28 -10.48 8.69
N LYS A 44 -0.70 -10.71 7.43
CA LYS A 44 -0.31 -9.91 6.25
C LYS A 44 -0.63 -8.42 6.39
N SER A 45 -1.89 -8.07 6.71
CA SER A 45 -2.30 -6.67 6.89
C SER A 45 -1.63 -6.02 8.11
N THR A 46 -1.36 -6.81 9.17
CA THR A 46 -0.59 -6.34 10.33
C THR A 46 0.86 -6.05 9.92
N LEU A 47 1.48 -6.94 9.15
CA LEU A 47 2.83 -6.70 8.62
C LEU A 47 2.86 -5.40 7.80
N LEU A 48 1.91 -5.24 6.88
CA LEU A 48 1.81 -4.03 6.05
C LEU A 48 1.64 -2.77 6.92
N ALA A 49 0.82 -2.82 7.98
CA ALA A 49 0.64 -1.69 8.89
C ALA A 49 1.93 -1.32 9.65
N LEU A 50 2.73 -2.32 10.06
CA LEU A 50 4.03 -2.07 10.70
C LEU A 50 5.04 -1.47 9.71
N LEU A 51 5.15 -2.04 8.49
CA LEU A 51 6.05 -1.56 7.45
C LEU A 51 5.77 -0.12 7.05
N ALA A 52 4.52 0.29 7.09
CA ALA A 52 4.08 1.63 6.77
C ALA A 52 4.08 2.61 7.95
N GLY A 53 4.47 2.17 9.15
CA GLY A 53 4.46 2.98 10.35
C GLY A 53 3.06 3.43 10.81
N LEU A 54 2.01 2.68 10.41
CA LEU A 54 0.63 2.88 10.91
C LEU A 54 0.44 2.26 12.30
N ASP A 55 1.28 1.28 12.65
CA ASP A 55 1.34 0.65 13.96
C ASP A 55 2.81 0.38 14.32
N LEU A 56 3.09 0.10 15.58
CA LEU A 56 4.43 -0.21 16.06
C LEU A 56 4.57 -1.70 16.38
N PRO A 57 5.73 -2.31 16.09
CA PRO A 57 6.02 -3.66 16.52
C PRO A 57 6.18 -3.71 18.04
N THR A 58 5.89 -4.87 18.65
CA THR A 58 6.19 -5.13 20.06
C THR A 58 7.68 -5.34 20.28
N ARG A 59 8.37 -5.90 19.27
CA ARG A 59 9.83 -6.09 19.21
C ARG A 59 10.30 -5.93 17.76
N GLY A 60 11.57 -5.57 17.61
CA GLY A 60 12.14 -5.25 16.31
C GLY A 60 11.88 -3.82 15.87
N HIS A 61 12.22 -3.49 14.64
CA HIS A 61 12.01 -2.17 14.05
C HIS A 61 11.86 -2.24 12.54
N VAL A 62 11.39 -1.15 11.95
CA VAL A 62 11.27 -0.96 10.50
C VAL A 62 12.08 0.26 10.11
N ASP A 63 12.96 0.09 9.12
CA ASP A 63 13.61 1.19 8.43
C ASP A 63 12.91 1.42 7.08
N LEU A 64 12.44 2.64 6.86
CA LEU A 64 11.77 3.05 5.63
C LEU A 64 12.47 4.28 5.07
N ASN A 65 13.03 4.15 3.86
CA ASN A 65 13.73 5.22 3.15
C ASN A 65 14.81 5.92 4.01
N GLY A 66 15.52 5.14 4.83
CA GLY A 66 16.59 5.61 5.72
C GLY A 66 16.12 6.15 7.09
N ALA A 67 14.81 6.15 7.37
CA ALA A 67 14.25 6.52 8.66
C ALA A 67 13.85 5.27 9.46
N ASN A 68 14.35 5.14 10.70
CA ASN A 68 13.87 4.13 11.65
C ASN A 68 12.52 4.58 12.22
N LEU A 69 11.43 3.93 11.81
CA LEU A 69 10.07 4.29 12.21
C LEU A 69 9.80 4.10 13.71
N SER A 70 10.55 3.20 14.36
CA SER A 70 10.38 2.91 15.79
C SER A 70 10.97 3.99 16.70
N ASP A 71 11.91 4.79 16.18
CA ASP A 71 12.54 5.90 16.91
C ASP A 71 11.75 7.21 16.79
N LEU A 72 10.73 7.25 15.91
CA LEU A 72 9.90 8.41 15.67
C LEU A 72 8.65 8.40 16.55
N ASP A 73 8.21 9.57 16.97
CA ASP A 73 6.87 9.77 17.52
C ASP A 73 5.82 9.69 16.38
N GLU A 74 4.53 9.85 16.73
CA GLU A 74 3.46 9.73 15.72
C GLU A 74 3.54 10.83 14.66
N ASP A 75 3.90 12.05 15.06
CA ASP A 75 4.05 13.17 14.11
C ASP A 75 5.20 12.92 13.14
N GLY A 76 6.32 12.41 13.62
CA GLY A 76 7.46 12.01 12.78
C GLY A 76 7.11 10.89 11.81
N ARG A 77 6.39 9.84 12.27
CA ARG A 77 5.90 8.78 11.37
C ARG A 77 4.91 9.31 10.35
N ALA A 78 4.02 10.22 10.75
CA ALA A 78 3.06 10.85 9.83
C ALA A 78 3.77 11.64 8.71
N LEU A 79 4.86 12.35 9.03
CA LEU A 79 5.68 13.05 8.04
C LEU A 79 6.34 12.07 7.06
N VAL A 80 6.97 11.00 7.55
CA VAL A 80 7.56 9.95 6.67
C VAL A 80 6.49 9.33 5.77
N ARG A 81 5.28 9.03 6.30
CA ARG A 81 4.18 8.53 5.48
C ARG A 81 3.76 9.53 4.41
N ALA A 82 3.60 10.80 4.76
CA ALA A 82 3.18 11.84 3.82
C ALA A 82 4.19 12.04 2.67
N GLU A 83 5.48 11.92 2.95
CA GLU A 83 6.56 12.13 1.97
C GLU A 83 6.88 10.89 1.14
N SER A 84 6.77 9.69 1.71
CA SER A 84 7.37 8.49 1.12
C SER A 84 6.38 7.38 0.81
N VAL A 85 5.14 7.43 1.33
CA VAL A 85 4.22 6.28 1.31
C VAL A 85 2.93 6.58 0.57
N GLY A 86 2.58 5.69 -0.36
CA GLY A 86 1.25 5.61 -0.95
C GLY A 86 0.49 4.37 -0.45
N PHE A 87 -0.84 4.47 -0.36
CA PHE A 87 -1.70 3.35 0.05
C PHE A 87 -2.84 3.09 -0.91
N VAL A 88 -3.03 1.81 -1.26
CA VAL A 88 -4.20 1.32 -1.97
C VAL A 88 -4.84 0.20 -1.15
N PHE A 89 -6.09 0.37 -0.75
CA PHE A 89 -6.83 -0.58 0.08
C PHE A 89 -7.95 -1.27 -0.71
N GLN A 90 -8.38 -2.43 -0.25
CA GLN A 90 -9.54 -3.15 -0.77
C GLN A 90 -10.83 -2.31 -0.72
N SER A 91 -11.05 -1.53 0.33
CA SER A 91 -12.26 -0.72 0.55
C SER A 91 -12.15 0.72 0.04
N PHE A 92 -11.21 1.01 -0.87
CA PHE A 92 -10.97 2.31 -1.51
C PHE A 92 -10.60 3.46 -0.56
N HIS A 93 -11.22 3.56 0.59
CA HIS A 93 -11.05 4.60 1.63
C HIS A 93 -11.10 6.03 1.05
N LEU A 94 -12.00 6.29 0.11
CA LEU A 94 -12.26 7.64 -0.40
C LEU A 94 -13.06 8.44 0.63
N VAL A 95 -12.74 9.72 0.74
CA VAL A 95 -13.49 10.67 1.57
C VAL A 95 -14.84 10.96 0.88
N PRO A 96 -15.99 10.57 1.46
CA PRO A 96 -17.27 10.61 0.76
C PRO A 96 -17.76 12.03 0.41
N SER A 97 -17.33 13.03 1.18
CA SER A 97 -17.67 14.45 0.99
C SER A 97 -16.82 15.16 -0.06
N LEU A 98 -15.75 14.52 -0.55
CA LEU A 98 -14.87 15.03 -1.58
C LEU A 98 -15.15 14.33 -2.92
N ASN A 99 -15.11 15.08 -4.02
CA ASN A 99 -15.19 14.49 -5.35
C ASN A 99 -13.87 13.75 -5.72
N ALA A 100 -13.80 13.14 -6.90
CA ALA A 100 -12.63 12.37 -7.33
C ALA A 100 -11.35 13.22 -7.38
N LEU A 101 -11.43 14.45 -7.91
CA LEU A 101 -10.28 15.37 -7.97
C LEU A 101 -9.82 15.77 -6.57
N GLU A 102 -10.74 16.14 -5.69
CA GLU A 102 -10.43 16.55 -4.32
C GLU A 102 -9.84 15.41 -3.49
N ASN A 103 -10.30 14.17 -3.68
CA ASN A 103 -9.68 12.99 -3.06
C ASN A 103 -8.22 12.82 -3.48
N VAL A 104 -7.89 13.08 -4.75
CA VAL A 104 -6.50 12.98 -5.27
C VAL A 104 -5.67 14.20 -4.87
N MET A 105 -6.27 15.38 -4.75
CA MET A 105 -5.61 16.59 -4.29
C MET A 105 -5.18 16.52 -2.82
N LEU A 106 -5.96 15.84 -1.99
CA LEU A 106 -5.79 15.83 -0.53
C LEU A 106 -4.34 15.53 -0.08
N PRO A 107 -3.67 14.43 -0.50
CA PRO A 107 -2.29 14.18 -0.10
C PRO A 107 -1.32 15.25 -0.64
N LEU A 108 -1.55 15.81 -1.82
CA LEU A 108 -0.72 16.87 -2.38
C LEU A 108 -0.81 18.17 -1.57
N GLU A 109 -2.01 18.54 -1.12
CA GLU A 109 -2.24 19.71 -0.28
C GLU A 109 -1.60 19.54 1.10
N LEU A 110 -1.74 18.34 1.70
CA LEU A 110 -1.10 18.01 2.98
C LEU A 110 0.43 18.03 2.89
N ALA A 111 1.00 17.65 1.76
CA ALA A 111 2.43 17.73 1.48
C ALA A 111 2.90 19.15 1.08
N GLY A 112 2.00 20.14 1.04
CA GLY A 112 2.32 21.53 0.67
C GLY A 112 2.66 21.73 -0.80
N HIS A 113 2.15 20.86 -1.71
CA HIS A 113 2.44 20.97 -3.13
C HIS A 113 1.81 22.21 -3.76
N GLY A 114 2.63 23.10 -4.38
CA GLY A 114 2.21 24.42 -4.83
C GLY A 114 1.11 24.44 -5.92
N ASP A 115 0.95 23.38 -6.70
CA ASP A 115 -0.09 23.25 -7.74
C ASP A 115 -0.80 21.88 -7.66
N ALA A 116 -1.34 21.59 -6.47
CA ALA A 116 -2.01 20.31 -6.16
C ALA A 116 -3.12 20.00 -7.18
N ARG A 117 -3.90 21.00 -7.60
CA ARG A 117 -5.02 20.81 -8.55
C ARG A 117 -4.53 20.34 -9.93
N LYS A 118 -3.46 20.93 -10.45
CA LYS A 118 -2.91 20.56 -11.76
C LYS A 118 -2.28 19.16 -11.71
N ALA A 119 -1.52 18.87 -10.66
CA ALA A 119 -0.92 17.54 -10.44
C ALA A 119 -2.00 16.48 -10.32
N ALA A 120 -3.03 16.69 -9.48
CA ALA A 120 -4.16 15.77 -9.32
C ALA A 120 -4.92 15.56 -10.63
N ARG A 121 -5.13 16.61 -11.42
CA ARG A 121 -5.80 16.50 -12.72
C ARG A 121 -5.01 15.61 -13.68
N ALA A 122 -3.70 15.80 -13.77
CA ALA A 122 -2.84 15.03 -14.65
C ALA A 122 -2.87 13.52 -14.31
N ILE A 123 -2.91 13.15 -13.02
CA ILE A 123 -2.95 11.74 -12.65
C ILE A 123 -4.36 11.13 -12.82
N ILE A 124 -5.43 11.91 -12.60
CA ILE A 124 -6.80 11.48 -12.91
C ILE A 124 -6.94 11.15 -14.40
N ASP A 125 -6.35 11.94 -15.27
CA ASP A 125 -6.34 11.68 -16.71
C ASP A 125 -5.56 10.39 -17.03
N LYS A 126 -4.40 10.16 -16.39
CA LYS A 126 -3.60 8.94 -16.53
C LYS A 126 -4.35 7.67 -16.12
N VAL A 127 -5.21 7.74 -15.10
CA VAL A 127 -6.02 6.58 -14.67
C VAL A 127 -7.32 6.43 -15.48
N GLY A 128 -7.53 7.25 -16.52
CA GLY A 128 -8.68 7.17 -17.43
C GLY A 128 -10.00 7.67 -16.81
N LEU A 129 -9.92 8.70 -15.97
CA LEU A 129 -11.09 9.32 -15.31
C LEU A 129 -11.28 10.80 -15.69
N ALA A 130 -10.79 11.22 -16.87
CA ALA A 130 -10.88 12.61 -17.35
C ALA A 130 -12.30 13.20 -17.27
N ASP A 131 -13.35 12.40 -17.54
CA ASP A 131 -14.76 12.81 -17.51
C ASP A 131 -15.45 12.57 -16.15
N ARG A 132 -14.71 12.09 -15.14
CA ARG A 132 -15.25 11.71 -13.82
C ARG A 132 -14.67 12.52 -12.65
N TRP A 133 -13.77 13.45 -12.90
CA TRP A 133 -13.05 14.20 -11.88
C TRP A 133 -13.94 14.94 -10.86
N SER A 134 -15.14 15.37 -11.28
CA SER A 134 -16.12 16.09 -10.44
C SER A 134 -17.12 15.16 -9.75
N HIS A 135 -17.07 13.84 -10.00
CA HIS A 135 -18.03 12.90 -9.41
C HIS A 135 -17.62 12.57 -7.97
N TYR A 136 -18.63 12.46 -7.11
CA TYR A 136 -18.45 11.99 -5.73
C TYR A 136 -18.38 10.47 -5.68
N PRO A 137 -17.77 9.87 -4.64
CA PRO A 137 -17.65 8.42 -4.51
C PRO A 137 -18.95 7.65 -4.69
N ALA A 138 -20.10 8.20 -4.24
CA ALA A 138 -21.40 7.58 -4.41
C ALA A 138 -21.87 7.47 -5.88
N GLN A 139 -21.30 8.26 -6.76
CA GLN A 139 -21.62 8.30 -8.20
C GLN A 139 -20.69 7.45 -9.05
N LEU A 140 -19.63 6.86 -8.45
CA LEU A 140 -18.61 6.08 -9.12
C LEU A 140 -18.86 4.58 -8.94
N SER A 141 -18.61 3.80 -9.99
CA SER A 141 -18.52 2.34 -9.93
C SER A 141 -17.35 1.89 -9.03
N GLY A 142 -17.34 0.61 -8.64
CA GLY A 142 -16.23 0.05 -7.85
C GLY A 142 -14.86 0.22 -8.53
N GLY A 143 -14.78 -0.07 -9.82
CA GLY A 143 -13.55 0.11 -10.60
C GLY A 143 -13.11 1.58 -10.74
N GLU A 144 -14.06 2.52 -10.90
CA GLU A 144 -13.75 3.95 -10.90
C GLU A 144 -13.26 4.44 -9.53
N LYS A 145 -13.89 3.99 -8.44
CA LYS A 145 -13.41 4.28 -7.06
C LYS A 145 -11.98 3.79 -6.85
N GLN A 146 -11.67 2.58 -7.32
CA GLN A 146 -10.32 2.04 -7.21
C GLN A 146 -9.30 2.82 -8.03
N ARG A 147 -9.67 3.27 -9.23
CA ARG A 147 -8.83 4.17 -10.04
C ARG A 147 -8.56 5.49 -9.34
N VAL A 148 -9.55 6.08 -8.65
CA VAL A 148 -9.35 7.29 -7.82
C VAL A 148 -8.43 6.99 -6.65
N ALA A 149 -8.59 5.85 -5.97
CA ALA A 149 -7.71 5.45 -4.85
C ALA A 149 -6.26 5.24 -5.32
N ILE A 150 -6.04 4.63 -6.48
CA ILE A 150 -4.72 4.49 -7.11
C ILE A 150 -4.16 5.87 -7.48
N ALA A 151 -4.94 6.73 -8.15
CA ALA A 151 -4.50 8.07 -8.47
C ALA A 151 -4.08 8.86 -7.23
N ARG A 152 -4.84 8.76 -6.14
CA ARG A 152 -4.51 9.37 -4.84
C ARG A 152 -3.20 8.83 -4.28
N ALA A 153 -2.98 7.52 -4.35
CA ALA A 153 -1.79 6.87 -3.81
C ALA A 153 -0.51 7.24 -4.57
N PHE A 154 -0.62 7.47 -5.89
CA PHE A 154 0.51 7.89 -6.73
C PHE A 154 0.68 9.41 -6.84
N ALA A 155 -0.24 10.21 -6.29
CA ALA A 155 -0.25 11.67 -6.49
C ALA A 155 1.01 12.36 -5.96
N THR A 156 1.57 11.88 -4.85
CA THR A 156 2.79 12.41 -4.22
C THR A 156 4.07 11.77 -4.75
N GLU A 157 3.99 10.94 -5.79
CA GLU A 157 5.14 10.16 -6.32
C GLU A 157 5.88 9.41 -5.21
N PRO A 158 5.19 8.54 -4.47
CA PRO A 158 5.74 7.92 -3.26
C PRO A 158 6.93 7.01 -3.57
N ALA A 159 7.89 6.92 -2.64
CA ALA A 159 9.01 5.99 -2.74
C ALA A 159 8.55 4.52 -2.60
N VAL A 160 7.51 4.28 -1.81
CA VAL A 160 6.89 2.96 -1.65
C VAL A 160 5.38 3.03 -1.71
N LEU A 161 4.78 2.08 -2.42
CA LEU A 161 3.33 1.84 -2.49
C LEU A 161 2.99 0.56 -1.72
N PHE A 162 2.15 0.68 -0.71
CA PHE A 162 1.54 -0.46 -0.05
C PHE A 162 0.14 -0.72 -0.62
N ALA A 163 -0.14 -1.94 -1.05
CA ALA A 163 -1.43 -2.34 -1.59
C ALA A 163 -1.96 -3.56 -0.84
N ASP A 164 -3.08 -3.40 -0.13
CA ASP A 164 -3.74 -4.48 0.61
C ASP A 164 -4.98 -4.95 -0.14
N GLU A 165 -4.88 -6.11 -0.79
CA GLU A 165 -5.92 -6.75 -1.60
C GLU A 165 -6.65 -5.77 -2.54
N PRO A 166 -5.95 -5.03 -3.41
CA PRO A 166 -6.49 -3.88 -4.14
C PRO A 166 -7.64 -4.21 -5.11
N THR A 167 -7.92 -5.49 -5.34
CA THR A 167 -8.98 -5.97 -6.25
C THR A 167 -10.03 -6.82 -5.58
N GLY A 168 -9.94 -7.04 -4.26
CA GLY A 168 -10.80 -7.98 -3.53
C GLY A 168 -12.30 -7.66 -3.56
N ASN A 169 -12.69 -6.42 -3.87
CA ASN A 169 -14.09 -5.98 -4.00
C ASN A 169 -14.55 -5.79 -5.45
N LEU A 170 -13.78 -6.28 -6.44
CA LEU A 170 -14.05 -6.10 -7.86
C LEU A 170 -14.29 -7.45 -8.56
N ASP A 171 -15.06 -7.41 -9.65
CA ASP A 171 -15.13 -8.57 -10.54
C ASP A 171 -13.77 -8.85 -11.20
N SER A 172 -13.53 -10.07 -11.64
CA SER A 172 -12.23 -10.53 -12.15
C SER A 172 -11.72 -9.70 -13.33
N ARG A 173 -12.60 -9.27 -14.26
CA ARG A 173 -12.21 -8.46 -15.43
C ARG A 173 -11.79 -7.05 -15.02
N THR A 174 -12.58 -6.42 -14.16
CA THR A 174 -12.26 -5.09 -13.61
C THR A 174 -10.99 -5.16 -12.77
N GLY A 175 -10.84 -6.18 -11.92
CA GLY A 175 -9.64 -6.41 -11.12
C GLY A 175 -8.38 -6.53 -11.98
N ALA A 176 -8.40 -7.33 -13.05
CA ALA A 176 -7.27 -7.48 -13.97
C ALA A 176 -6.84 -6.13 -14.60
N ASN A 177 -7.81 -5.30 -15.01
CA ASN A 177 -7.54 -3.97 -15.57
C ASN A 177 -6.94 -3.01 -14.52
N ILE A 178 -7.43 -3.06 -13.29
CA ILE A 178 -6.92 -2.27 -12.16
C ILE A 178 -5.47 -2.66 -11.84
N MET A 179 -5.17 -3.95 -11.77
CA MET A 179 -3.80 -4.42 -11.54
C MET A 179 -2.86 -4.05 -12.68
N ALA A 180 -3.30 -4.16 -13.94
CA ALA A 180 -2.50 -3.74 -15.09
C ALA A 180 -2.12 -2.26 -15.00
N LEU A 181 -3.10 -1.39 -14.68
CA LEU A 181 -2.88 0.04 -14.46
C LEU A 181 -1.90 0.31 -13.31
N MET A 182 -2.07 -0.37 -12.18
CA MET A 182 -1.20 -0.18 -11.01
C MET A 182 0.25 -0.57 -11.31
N PHE A 183 0.49 -1.70 -11.96
CA PHE A 183 1.83 -2.11 -12.38
C PHE A 183 2.43 -1.20 -13.46
N GLU A 184 1.61 -0.65 -14.37
CA GLU A 184 2.07 0.34 -15.36
C GLU A 184 2.55 1.63 -14.67
N LEU A 185 1.74 2.18 -13.75
CA LEU A 185 2.12 3.37 -12.98
C LEU A 185 3.37 3.13 -12.14
N ASN A 186 3.45 1.96 -11.48
CA ASN A 186 4.61 1.58 -10.68
C ASN A 186 5.90 1.57 -11.51
N ARG A 187 5.90 0.92 -12.69
CA ARG A 187 7.07 0.89 -13.57
C ARG A 187 7.49 2.27 -14.04
N ASN A 188 6.51 3.16 -14.32
CA ASN A 188 6.79 4.51 -14.84
C ASN A 188 7.35 5.44 -13.76
N SER A 189 7.07 5.20 -12.48
CA SER A 189 7.55 6.01 -11.35
C SER A 189 8.74 5.40 -10.61
N SER A 190 9.15 4.17 -10.96
CA SER A 190 10.17 3.41 -10.22
C SER A 190 9.86 3.28 -8.71
N THR A 191 8.58 3.29 -8.35
CA THR A 191 8.09 3.15 -6.98
C THR A 191 8.30 1.71 -6.51
N THR A 192 8.76 1.49 -5.30
CA THR A 192 8.78 0.18 -4.66
C THR A 192 7.35 -0.26 -4.37
N LEU A 193 6.97 -1.51 -4.68
CA LEU A 193 5.62 -2.02 -4.45
C LEU A 193 5.63 -3.17 -3.44
N VAL A 194 4.82 -3.06 -2.39
CA VAL A 194 4.49 -4.17 -1.48
C VAL A 194 3.01 -4.50 -1.62
N LEU A 195 2.72 -5.63 -2.26
CA LEU A 195 1.38 -6.10 -2.59
C LEU A 195 0.96 -7.25 -1.68
N VAL A 196 -0.04 -7.05 -0.83
CA VAL A 196 -0.71 -8.14 -0.13
C VAL A 196 -1.81 -8.70 -1.04
N THR A 197 -1.76 -9.99 -1.31
CA THR A 197 -2.77 -10.67 -2.14
C THR A 197 -2.90 -12.15 -1.78
N HIS A 198 -4.08 -12.71 -2.01
CA HIS A 198 -4.32 -14.15 -2.01
C HIS A 198 -4.37 -14.74 -3.43
N ASP A 199 -4.22 -13.90 -4.46
CA ASP A 199 -4.20 -14.31 -5.86
C ASP A 199 -2.77 -14.61 -6.30
N ASN A 200 -2.45 -15.89 -6.51
CA ASN A 200 -1.13 -16.34 -6.93
C ASN A 200 -0.73 -15.76 -8.30
N SER A 201 -1.68 -15.57 -9.21
CA SER A 201 -1.40 -15.00 -10.53
C SER A 201 -0.93 -13.54 -10.46
N LEU A 202 -1.38 -12.80 -9.46
CA LEU A 202 -0.90 -11.45 -9.19
C LEU A 202 0.45 -11.46 -8.46
N ALA A 203 0.65 -12.40 -7.53
CA ALA A 203 1.91 -12.55 -6.83
C ALA A 203 3.06 -12.91 -7.80
N GLU A 204 2.81 -13.77 -8.78
CA GLU A 204 3.79 -14.16 -9.81
C GLU A 204 4.20 -13.02 -10.74
N ARG A 205 3.49 -11.90 -10.75
CA ARG A 205 3.86 -10.69 -11.51
C ARG A 205 4.82 -9.77 -10.76
N CYS A 206 5.04 -10.02 -9.48
CA CYS A 206 6.03 -9.31 -8.67
C CYS A 206 7.40 -9.98 -8.83
N ASP A 207 8.48 -9.24 -8.56
CA ASP A 207 9.85 -9.75 -8.66
C ASP A 207 10.16 -10.77 -7.57
N ARG A 208 9.40 -10.74 -6.45
CA ARG A 208 9.64 -11.57 -5.27
C ARG A 208 8.35 -11.86 -4.52
N ILE A 209 8.29 -13.04 -3.91
CA ILE A 209 7.15 -13.50 -3.12
C ILE A 209 7.62 -13.83 -1.70
N LEU A 210 7.01 -13.19 -0.72
CA LEU A 210 7.15 -13.47 0.71
C LEU A 210 5.92 -14.25 1.17
N ALA A 211 6.09 -15.48 1.64
CA ALA A 211 4.99 -16.27 2.17
C ALA A 211 4.97 -16.22 3.70
N LEU A 212 3.84 -15.75 4.25
CA LEU A 212 3.57 -15.78 5.69
C LEU A 212 2.66 -16.94 6.04
N ASP A 213 2.99 -17.62 7.14
CA ASP A 213 2.11 -18.58 7.78
C ASP A 213 2.20 -18.46 9.30
N ILE A 214 1.04 -18.39 9.96
CA ILE A 214 0.90 -18.26 11.43
C ILE A 214 1.87 -17.19 11.99
N GLY A 215 1.92 -16.03 11.35
CA GLY A 215 2.73 -14.88 11.79
C GLY A 215 4.23 -14.98 11.52
N SER A 216 4.72 -16.03 10.86
CA SER A 216 6.13 -16.22 10.54
C SER A 216 6.36 -16.20 9.02
N LEU A 217 7.52 -15.70 8.60
CA LEU A 217 7.97 -15.78 7.22
C LEU A 217 8.45 -17.21 6.94
N VAL A 218 7.74 -17.96 6.09
CA VAL A 218 8.04 -19.36 5.77
C VAL A 218 8.75 -19.54 4.42
N SER A 219 8.66 -18.54 3.55
CA SER A 219 9.35 -18.52 2.25
C SER A 219 9.64 -17.11 1.82
N ASP A 220 10.78 -16.93 1.16
CA ASP A 220 11.24 -15.71 0.55
C ASP A 220 11.93 -16.09 -0.77
N ALA A 221 11.22 -15.92 -1.89
CA ALA A 221 11.65 -16.43 -3.18
C ALA A 221 11.50 -15.39 -4.29
N ARG A 222 12.53 -15.23 -5.14
CA ARG A 222 12.40 -14.45 -6.38
C ARG A 222 11.57 -15.23 -7.39
N THR A 223 10.69 -14.53 -8.10
CA THR A 223 9.95 -15.08 -9.22
C THR A 223 10.89 -15.31 -10.39
N ALA A 224 10.68 -16.40 -11.13
CA ALA A 224 11.43 -16.63 -12.36
C ALA A 224 11.07 -15.56 -13.40
N ALA A 225 12.08 -14.86 -13.91
CA ALA A 225 11.94 -13.84 -14.94
C ALA A 225 11.45 -14.44 -16.28
#